data_2116165f4e2a206a5498b33c0a3410c5
#
_entry.id   2116165f4e2a206a5498b33c0a3410c5
#
_cell.length_a   1.000
_cell.length_b   1.000
_cell.length_c   1.000
_cell.angle_alpha   90.00
_cell.angle_beta   90.00
_cell.angle_gamma   90.00
#
_symmetry.space_group_name_H-M   'P 1'
#
loop_
_entity.id
_entity.type
_entity.pdbx_description
1 polymer ?
#
loop_
_entity_poly.entity_id
_entity_poly.type
_entity_poly.pdbx_seq_one_letter_code
_entity_poly.pdbx_strand_id
1 'polypeptide(L)'
;MATQVTPDSVETTIFDGLVELGTERDQLSREASLEDLDVDSLDLVELAQIVEDEYGVELRGDDVKDVKTVGEVIDLVVAKAA
;
A
#
# COMPACT_ATOMS: atom_id res chain seq x y z
N MET A 1 9.65 19.64 0.63
CA MET A 1 10.43 18.62 1.34
C MET A 1 9.98 17.24 0.92
N ALA A 2 10.92 16.38 0.56
CA ALA A 2 10.55 15.03 0.17
C ALA A 2 10.14 14.21 1.40
N THR A 3 9.07 13.45 1.27
CA THR A 3 8.65 12.54 2.32
C THR A 3 9.64 11.39 2.43
N GLN A 4 10.08 11.10 3.64
CA GLN A 4 10.99 9.99 3.85
C GLN A 4 10.27 8.65 3.68
N VAL A 5 10.89 7.73 2.95
CA VAL A 5 10.35 6.41 2.75
C VAL A 5 10.87 5.49 3.83
N THR A 6 10.11 5.37 4.91
CA THR A 6 10.41 4.46 6.00
C THR A 6 9.25 3.47 6.13
N PRO A 7 9.48 2.28 6.71
CA PRO A 7 8.39 1.34 6.90
C PRO A 7 7.20 1.95 7.65
N ASP A 8 7.46 2.76 8.66
CA ASP A 8 6.38 3.36 9.45
C ASP A 8 5.59 4.39 8.66
N SER A 9 6.27 5.25 7.88
CA SER A 9 5.56 6.26 7.09
C SER A 9 4.77 5.60 5.96
N VAL A 10 5.34 4.60 5.32
CA VAL A 10 4.66 3.84 4.26
C VAL A 10 3.44 3.13 4.83
N GLU A 11 3.58 2.51 6.00
CA GLU A 11 2.45 1.84 6.65
C GLU A 11 1.30 2.82 6.87
N THR A 12 1.59 4.00 7.39
CA THR A 12 0.58 5.01 7.63
C THR A 12 -0.11 5.42 6.33
N THR A 13 0.67 5.67 5.28
CA THR A 13 0.12 6.06 3.98
C THR A 13 -0.75 4.95 3.39
N ILE A 14 -0.30 3.71 3.46
CA ILE A 14 -1.05 2.57 2.93
C ILE A 14 -2.35 2.38 3.72
N PHE A 15 -2.27 2.44 5.05
CA PHE A 15 -3.46 2.28 5.90
C PHE A 15 -4.48 3.39 5.61
N ASP A 16 -4.01 4.64 5.56
CA ASP A 16 -4.90 5.77 5.28
C ASP A 16 -5.54 5.64 3.89
N GLY A 17 -4.76 5.19 2.91
CA GLY A 17 -5.29 4.98 1.57
C GLY A 17 -6.36 3.90 1.54
N LEU A 18 -6.15 2.80 2.24
CA LEU A 18 -7.14 1.74 2.31
C LEU A 18 -8.43 2.19 3.02
N VAL A 19 -8.29 3.01 4.05
CA VAL A 19 -9.47 3.58 4.72
C VAL A 19 -10.26 4.46 3.76
N GLU A 20 -9.58 5.25 2.95
CA GLU A 20 -10.26 6.07 1.94
C GLU A 20 -10.98 5.21 0.90
N LEU A 21 -10.48 4.03 0.62
CA LEU A 21 -11.11 3.09 -0.31
C LEU A 21 -12.24 2.28 0.32
N GLY A 22 -12.51 2.49 1.60
CA GLY A 22 -13.64 1.85 2.27
C GLY A 22 -13.29 0.78 3.29
N THR A 23 -12.01 0.49 3.49
CA THR A 23 -11.58 -0.49 4.50
C THR A 23 -11.69 0.11 5.89
N GLU A 24 -12.18 -0.67 6.84
CA GLU A 24 -12.25 -0.20 8.22
C GLU A 24 -10.88 -0.27 8.89
N ARG A 25 -10.54 0.80 9.61
CA ARG A 25 -9.22 0.92 10.20
C ARG A 25 -8.89 -0.18 11.19
N ASP A 26 -9.88 -0.65 11.93
CA ASP A 26 -9.67 -1.71 12.93
C ASP A 26 -9.41 -3.08 12.30
N GLN A 27 -9.63 -3.23 11.00
CA GLN A 27 -9.31 -4.46 10.27
C GLN A 27 -7.90 -4.42 9.69
N LEU A 28 -7.23 -3.29 9.76
CA LEU A 28 -5.92 -3.12 9.14
C LEU A 28 -4.80 -3.64 10.05
N SER A 29 -3.90 -4.41 9.46
CA SER A 29 -2.67 -4.87 10.09
C SER A 29 -1.73 -5.31 8.98
N ARG A 30 -0.47 -5.48 9.31
CA ARG A 30 0.49 -5.96 8.31
C ARG A 30 0.17 -7.38 7.84
N GLU A 31 -0.40 -8.19 8.72
CA GLU A 31 -0.75 -9.57 8.38
C GLU A 31 -2.10 -9.67 7.67
N ALA A 32 -2.87 -8.60 7.61
CA ALA A 32 -4.18 -8.63 6.98
C ALA A 32 -4.06 -9.00 5.51
N SER A 33 -4.88 -9.96 5.09
CA SER A 33 -4.92 -10.37 3.69
C SER A 33 -5.72 -9.35 2.88
N LEU A 34 -5.18 -8.96 1.73
CA LEU A 34 -5.89 -8.04 0.83
C LEU A 34 -7.21 -8.64 0.38
N GLU A 35 -7.24 -9.95 0.19
CA GLU A 35 -8.47 -10.65 -0.17
C GLU A 35 -9.51 -10.54 0.93
N ASP A 36 -9.11 -10.71 2.18
CA ASP A 36 -10.01 -10.60 3.32
C ASP A 36 -10.54 -9.18 3.51
N LEU A 37 -9.78 -8.19 3.07
CA LEU A 37 -10.18 -6.78 3.14
C LEU A 37 -11.00 -6.34 1.93
N ASP A 38 -11.29 -7.27 1.01
CA ASP A 38 -11.99 -6.97 -0.25
C ASP A 38 -11.26 -5.95 -1.12
N VAL A 39 -9.94 -5.94 -1.05
CA VAL A 39 -9.11 -5.07 -1.88
C VAL A 39 -8.85 -5.78 -3.20
N ASP A 40 -9.45 -5.29 -4.27
CA ASP A 40 -9.28 -5.89 -5.59
C ASP A 40 -8.17 -5.17 -6.38
N SER A 41 -7.97 -5.60 -7.63
CA SER A 41 -6.90 -5.03 -8.45
C SER A 41 -7.11 -3.54 -8.74
N LEU A 42 -8.36 -3.11 -8.84
CA LEU A 42 -8.65 -1.69 -9.06
C LEU A 42 -8.25 -0.86 -7.84
N ASP A 43 -8.55 -1.36 -6.66
CA ASP A 43 -8.15 -0.71 -5.41
C ASP A 43 -6.63 -0.65 -5.29
N LEU A 44 -5.93 -1.71 -5.72
CA LEU A 44 -4.48 -1.73 -5.70
C LEU A 44 -3.89 -0.70 -6.66
N VAL A 45 -4.51 -0.48 -7.82
CA VAL A 45 -4.09 0.55 -8.75
C VAL A 45 -4.24 1.94 -8.11
N GLU A 46 -5.35 2.19 -7.43
CA GLU A 46 -5.55 3.45 -6.73
C GLU A 46 -4.56 3.64 -5.60
N LEU A 47 -4.28 2.58 -4.85
CA LEU A 47 -3.29 2.61 -3.78
C LEU A 47 -1.89 2.90 -4.33
N ALA A 48 -1.55 2.28 -5.46
CA ALA A 48 -0.28 2.54 -6.13
C ALA A 48 -0.16 4.00 -6.55
N GLN A 49 -1.25 4.60 -7.00
CA GLN A 49 -1.28 6.01 -7.37
C GLN A 49 -1.02 6.91 -6.16
N ILE A 50 -1.60 6.57 -5.01
CA ILE A 50 -1.38 7.30 -3.77
C ILE A 50 0.10 7.25 -3.38
N VAL A 51 0.70 6.08 -3.49
CA VAL A 51 2.12 5.88 -3.17
C VAL A 51 3.00 6.69 -4.11
N GLU A 52 2.69 6.69 -5.40
CA GLU A 52 3.45 7.46 -6.37
C GLU A 52 3.37 8.95 -6.08
N ASP A 53 2.17 9.44 -5.75
CA ASP A 53 1.97 10.86 -5.45
C ASP A 53 2.70 11.27 -4.17
N GLU A 54 2.75 10.38 -3.19
CA GLU A 54 3.33 10.71 -1.89
C GLU A 54 4.85 10.56 -1.87
N TYR A 55 5.37 9.53 -2.51
CA TYR A 55 6.79 9.17 -2.41
C TYR A 55 7.54 9.20 -3.73
N GLY A 56 6.84 9.34 -4.84
CA GLY A 56 7.47 9.25 -6.15
C GLY A 56 7.89 7.82 -6.51
N VAL A 57 7.35 6.83 -5.82
CA VAL A 57 7.66 5.43 -6.08
C VAL A 57 6.59 4.86 -7.03
N GLU A 58 7.02 4.40 -8.18
CA GLU A 58 6.10 3.83 -9.17
C GLU A 58 5.91 2.34 -8.91
N LEU A 59 4.67 1.94 -8.68
CA LEU A 59 4.30 0.54 -8.56
C LEU A 59 3.55 0.12 -9.83
N ARG A 60 4.01 -0.95 -10.44
CA ARG A 60 3.40 -1.47 -11.65
C ARG A 60 2.47 -2.63 -11.33
N GLY A 61 1.58 -2.95 -12.27
CA GLY A 61 0.69 -4.09 -12.08
C GLY A 61 1.44 -5.38 -11.80
N ASP A 62 2.58 -5.60 -12.46
CA ASP A 62 3.40 -6.79 -12.21
C ASP A 62 3.98 -6.83 -10.80
N ASP A 63 4.25 -5.65 -10.24
CA ASP A 63 4.82 -5.58 -8.89
C ASP A 63 3.80 -5.95 -7.84
N VAL A 64 2.54 -5.59 -8.03
CA VAL A 64 1.50 -5.76 -7.01
C VAL A 64 0.67 -7.02 -7.19
N LYS A 65 0.78 -7.70 -8.33
CA LYS A 65 -0.05 -8.87 -8.59
C LYS A 65 0.24 -10.05 -7.66
N ASP A 66 1.45 -10.12 -7.14
CA ASP A 66 1.89 -11.21 -6.28
C ASP A 66 1.77 -10.90 -4.78
N VAL A 67 1.43 -9.66 -4.43
CA VAL A 67 1.28 -9.30 -3.02
C VAL A 67 -0.05 -9.86 -2.51
N LYS A 68 -0.02 -10.36 -1.28
CA LYS A 68 -1.19 -10.98 -0.65
C LYS A 68 -1.60 -10.28 0.63
N THR A 69 -0.66 -9.61 1.29
CA THR A 69 -0.93 -8.95 2.57
C THR A 69 -0.55 -7.48 2.48
N VAL A 70 -1.10 -6.71 3.42
CA VAL A 70 -0.78 -5.29 3.54
C VAL A 70 0.72 -5.10 3.78
N GLY A 71 1.32 -5.95 4.63
CA GLY A 71 2.75 -5.90 4.91
C GLY A 71 3.61 -6.09 3.66
N GLU A 72 3.18 -6.96 2.76
CA GLU A 72 3.91 -7.19 1.51
C GLU A 72 3.90 -5.94 0.63
N VAL A 73 2.78 -5.21 0.61
CA VAL A 73 2.69 -3.94 -0.12
C VAL A 73 3.66 -2.92 0.48
N ILE A 74 3.67 -2.82 1.81
CA ILE A 74 4.56 -1.90 2.51
C ILE A 74 6.03 -2.23 2.18
N ASP A 75 6.39 -3.50 2.28
CA ASP A 75 7.76 -3.95 2.01
C ASP A 75 8.15 -3.68 0.56
N LEU A 76 7.22 -3.86 -0.36
CA LEU A 76 7.46 -3.59 -1.78
C LEU A 76 7.78 -2.13 -2.02
N VAL A 77 7.01 -1.22 -1.41
CA VAL A 77 7.22 0.22 -1.56
C VAL A 77 8.60 0.61 -1.01
N VAL A 78 8.94 0.11 0.17
CA VAL A 78 10.22 0.40 0.80
C VAL A 78 11.37 -0.12 -0.07
N ALA A 79 11.23 -1.33 -0.59
CA ALA A 79 12.26 -1.92 -1.45
C ALA A 79 12.45 -1.13 -2.75
N LYS A 80 11.38 -0.66 -3.35
CA LYS A 80 11.46 0.09 -4.59
C LYS A 80 12.05 1.47 -4.41
N ALA A 81 11.89 2.04 -3.23
CA ALA A 81 12.43 3.36 -2.91
C ALA A 81 13.92 3.31 -2.53
N ALA A 82 14.40 2.16 -2.19
CA ALA A 82 15.81 1.98 -1.76
C ALA A 82 16.80 2.14 -2.91
#